data_b26763c61436b8f2c10bfe5b8ad45b6e
#
_entry.id   b26763c61436b8f2c10bfe5b8ad45b6e
#
_cell.length_a   1.000
_cell.length_b   1.000
_cell.length_c   1.000
_cell.angle_alpha   90.00
_cell.angle_beta   90.00
_cell.angle_gamma   90.00
#
_symmetry.space_group_name_H-M   'P 1'
#
loop_
_entity.id
_entity.type
_entity.pdbx_description
1 polymer ?
#
loop_
_entity_poly.entity_id
_entity_poly.type
_entity_poly.pdbx_seq_one_letter_code
_entity_poly.pdbx_strand_id
1 'polypeptide(L)'
;MRIDIDTCEEILITITRNKTRSLLTAFGVFWGIFMLVALIGGGQGLQDMMQKNFEGFATNSGFLAAQKTGEAYKGFRKGRWWDLEAIDIERLRSQVKDVEVITPSVARWGSNAIYGDKKYDCSVKRLYSDYLHIESQEMAYGRFINDVDIREARKVCVIGKRVYESLFKPGEDPCGKYVRVDGIYYQVIGMSSSEGDMNIQGRASEAVTLPFTTMQQTYNLGGQIDVICFTVKRGVKVSDVQPQMEEIIKAAHYIAPNDKQALMYLNAEAMFSMVDNLFTGIHILIWMVGLGTLLAGAIGVSNIMMVTVKERTTEIGIRRAIGARPKDILQQILSESMVLTTIAGMFGISFAVMVLQLVEMGANSNGGDAHFQVSFGLAVGTCALLIALGMLAGLAPAYRAMAIKPIEAIRDE
;
A
#
# COMPACT_ATOMS: atom_id res chain seq x y z
N MET A 1 -1.34 -11.90 41.02
CA MET A 1 -1.60 -10.48 41.26
C MET A 1 -3.09 -10.36 41.54
N ARG A 2 -3.54 -10.20 42.78
CA ARG A 2 -4.95 -9.90 43.08
C ARG A 2 -5.03 -8.39 43.11
N ILE A 3 -5.70 -7.82 42.15
CA ILE A 3 -6.06 -6.39 42.14
C ILE A 3 -7.35 -6.30 42.94
N ASP A 4 -7.26 -5.95 44.23
CA ASP A 4 -8.42 -5.70 45.06
C ASP A 4 -8.98 -4.31 44.72
N ILE A 5 -10.29 -4.13 44.84
CA ILE A 5 -11.01 -2.86 44.57
C ILE A 5 -10.40 -1.70 45.37
N ASP A 6 -9.96 -1.99 46.59
CA ASP A 6 -9.30 -1.03 47.49
C ASP A 6 -7.97 -0.50 46.91
N THR A 7 -7.22 -1.37 46.20
CA THR A 7 -5.98 -0.99 45.53
C THR A 7 -6.26 -0.01 44.34
N CYS A 8 -7.36 -0.21 43.61
CA CYS A 8 -7.74 0.68 42.53
C CYS A 8 -8.17 2.07 43.05
N GLU A 9 -8.89 2.10 44.18
CA GLU A 9 -9.32 3.35 44.82
C GLU A 9 -8.12 4.13 45.37
N GLU A 10 -7.14 3.46 46.00
CA GLU A 10 -5.90 4.05 46.47
C GLU A 10 -5.04 4.63 45.34
N ILE A 11 -4.98 3.94 44.19
CA ILE A 11 -4.30 4.39 42.96
C ILE A 11 -4.99 5.66 42.41
N LEU A 12 -6.32 5.68 42.34
CA LEU A 12 -7.09 6.82 41.86
C LEU A 12 -6.90 8.05 42.75
N ILE A 13 -6.92 7.89 44.07
CA ILE A 13 -6.66 8.95 45.03
C ILE A 13 -5.24 9.50 44.87
N THR A 14 -4.28 8.64 44.63
CA THR A 14 -2.89 9.04 44.42
C THR A 14 -2.70 9.85 43.14
N ILE A 15 -3.32 9.46 42.04
CA ILE A 15 -3.26 10.17 40.75
C ILE A 15 -3.94 11.54 40.86
N THR A 16 -5.02 11.66 41.66
CA THR A 16 -5.80 12.91 41.81
C THR A 16 -5.17 13.90 42.77
N ARG A 17 -4.29 13.47 43.68
CA ARG A 17 -3.63 14.32 44.68
C ARG A 17 -2.69 15.38 44.09
N ASN A 18 -1.97 15.03 42.97
CA ASN A 18 -1.05 15.90 42.25
C ASN A 18 -1.38 15.94 40.75
N LYS A 19 -2.52 16.56 40.40
CA LYS A 19 -3.09 16.55 39.05
C LYS A 19 -2.13 16.97 37.95
N THR A 20 -1.36 18.05 38.17
CA THR A 20 -0.44 18.59 37.14
C THR A 20 0.70 17.63 36.83
N ARG A 21 1.26 16.95 37.85
CA ARG A 21 2.34 15.99 37.69
C ARG A 21 1.86 14.73 36.99
N SER A 22 0.75 14.17 37.45
CA SER A 22 0.16 12.97 36.84
C SER A 22 -0.27 13.20 35.38
N LEU A 23 -0.78 14.41 35.07
CA LEU A 23 -1.15 14.79 33.72
C LEU A 23 0.08 14.90 32.79
N LEU A 24 1.18 15.52 33.27
CA LEU A 24 2.44 15.63 32.50
C LEU A 24 3.04 14.25 32.21
N THR A 25 2.97 13.34 33.19
CA THR A 25 3.46 11.98 33.05
C THR A 25 2.62 11.19 32.04
N ALA A 26 1.31 11.23 32.21
CA ALA A 26 0.34 10.59 31.32
C ALA A 26 0.47 11.11 29.89
N PHE A 27 0.73 12.44 29.74
CA PHE A 27 0.87 13.07 28.43
C PHE A 27 2.09 12.53 27.65
N GLY A 28 3.22 12.27 28.30
CA GLY A 28 4.40 11.69 27.64
C GLY A 28 4.12 10.31 27.06
N VAL A 29 3.44 9.42 27.83
CA VAL A 29 3.04 8.10 27.36
C VAL A 29 1.94 8.19 26.30
N PHE A 30 0.91 9.01 26.54
CA PHE A 30 -0.16 9.29 25.59
C PHE A 30 0.42 9.71 24.24
N TRP A 31 1.31 10.72 24.23
CA TRP A 31 1.90 11.24 23.01
C TRP A 31 2.75 10.21 22.29
N GLY A 32 3.57 9.43 23.01
CA GLY A 32 4.40 8.37 22.45
C GLY A 32 3.57 7.28 21.76
N ILE A 33 2.49 6.83 22.40
CA ILE A 33 1.58 5.82 21.84
C ILE A 33 0.77 6.39 20.68
N PHE A 34 0.23 7.60 20.83
CA PHE A 34 -0.47 8.30 19.76
C PHE A 34 0.40 8.38 18.50
N MET A 35 1.64 8.86 18.63
CA MET A 35 2.56 8.99 17.49
C MET A 35 2.88 7.65 16.86
N LEU A 36 3.14 6.62 17.67
CA LEU A 36 3.44 5.29 17.16
C LEU A 36 2.27 4.72 16.34
N VAL A 37 1.06 4.73 16.91
CA VAL A 37 -0.14 4.17 16.26
C VAL A 37 -0.54 4.99 15.03
N ALA A 38 -0.48 6.32 15.12
CA ALA A 38 -0.80 7.21 14.01
C ALA A 38 0.18 7.05 12.84
N LEU A 39 1.48 6.93 13.12
CA LEU A 39 2.49 6.74 12.08
C LEU A 39 2.40 5.35 11.43
N ILE A 40 2.20 4.28 12.21
CA ILE A 40 2.05 2.93 11.64
C ILE A 40 0.75 2.84 10.82
N GLY A 41 -0.38 3.27 11.39
CA GLY A 41 -1.68 3.23 10.69
C GLY A 41 -1.71 4.14 9.46
N GLY A 42 -1.14 5.34 9.56
CA GLY A 42 -0.99 6.25 8.43
C GLY A 42 -0.06 5.71 7.33
N GLY A 43 1.07 5.11 7.73
CA GLY A 43 2.02 4.48 6.82
C GLY A 43 1.40 3.30 6.05
N GLN A 44 0.66 2.42 6.75
CA GLN A 44 -0.05 1.31 6.13
C GLN A 44 -1.14 1.80 5.16
N GLY A 45 -1.97 2.76 5.57
CA GLY A 45 -3.01 3.32 4.70
C GLY A 45 -2.43 3.97 3.43
N LEU A 46 -1.29 4.66 3.52
CA LEU A 46 -0.60 5.22 2.36
C LEU A 46 -0.02 4.11 1.45
N GLN A 47 0.53 3.05 2.05
CA GLN A 47 1.02 1.89 1.30
C GLN A 47 -0.11 1.21 0.53
N ASP A 48 -1.25 0.97 1.18
CA ASP A 48 -2.42 0.35 0.55
C ASP A 48 -2.96 1.20 -0.60
N MET A 49 -3.02 2.53 -0.44
CA MET A 49 -3.38 3.45 -1.52
C MET A 49 -2.44 3.34 -2.72
N MET A 50 -1.12 3.30 -2.47
CA MET A 50 -0.15 3.17 -3.57
C MET A 50 -0.22 1.80 -4.23
N GLN A 51 -0.43 0.72 -3.49
CA GLN A 51 -0.57 -0.62 -4.05
C GLN A 51 -1.84 -0.79 -4.89
N LYS A 52 -2.95 -0.15 -4.50
CA LYS A 52 -4.19 -0.12 -5.31
C LYS A 52 -3.98 0.43 -6.72
N ASN A 53 -3.08 1.40 -6.89
CA ASN A 53 -2.77 1.95 -8.22
C ASN A 53 -2.20 0.89 -9.18
N PHE A 54 -1.59 -0.17 -8.63
CA PHE A 54 -1.00 -1.28 -9.39
C PHE A 54 -1.87 -2.54 -9.37
N GLU A 55 -3.07 -2.45 -8.80
CA GLU A 55 -3.96 -3.60 -8.68
C GLU A 55 -4.29 -4.19 -10.05
N GLY A 56 -4.22 -5.52 -10.13
CA GLY A 56 -4.43 -6.27 -11.36
C GLY A 56 -3.18 -6.51 -12.20
N PHE A 57 -2.09 -5.73 -12.04
CA PHE A 57 -0.87 -5.95 -12.79
C PHE A 57 0.01 -7.05 -12.18
N ALA A 58 0.53 -7.92 -13.05
CA ALA A 58 1.49 -8.94 -12.66
C ALA A 58 2.81 -8.27 -12.22
N THR A 59 3.28 -8.61 -11.02
CA THR A 59 4.51 -8.04 -10.44
C THR A 59 5.79 -8.42 -11.22
N ASN A 60 5.73 -9.50 -12.01
CA ASN A 60 6.81 -9.99 -12.88
C ASN A 60 6.64 -9.56 -14.34
N SER A 61 5.94 -8.44 -14.58
CA SER A 61 5.67 -7.95 -15.94
C SER A 61 6.62 -6.82 -16.37
N GLY A 62 6.82 -6.75 -17.70
CA GLY A 62 7.57 -5.70 -18.37
C GLY A 62 6.89 -5.25 -19.65
N PHE A 63 7.18 -4.02 -20.05
CA PHE A 63 6.59 -3.38 -21.23
C PHE A 63 7.69 -2.72 -22.06
N LEU A 64 7.67 -2.97 -23.35
CA LEU A 64 8.65 -2.47 -24.31
C LEU A 64 7.95 -1.69 -25.41
N ALA A 65 8.36 -0.44 -25.64
CA ALA A 65 7.82 0.41 -26.69
C ALA A 65 8.94 1.04 -27.53
N ALA A 66 8.66 1.26 -28.81
CA ALA A 66 9.58 1.94 -29.72
C ALA A 66 9.63 3.43 -29.43
N GLN A 67 10.82 4.03 -29.48
CA GLN A 67 11.05 5.46 -29.42
C GLN A 67 12.01 5.91 -30.52
N LYS A 68 12.17 7.24 -30.69
CA LYS A 68 13.14 7.81 -31.62
C LYS A 68 14.56 7.31 -31.31
N THR A 69 15.30 6.96 -32.38
CA THR A 69 16.71 6.59 -32.25
C THR A 69 17.56 7.75 -31.75
N GLY A 70 18.41 7.52 -30.77
CA GLY A 70 19.36 8.50 -30.23
C GLY A 70 20.66 8.59 -31.02
N GLU A 71 21.00 7.55 -31.82
CA GLU A 71 22.25 7.42 -32.55
C GLU A 71 22.00 7.11 -34.03
N ALA A 72 22.95 7.49 -34.88
CA ALA A 72 22.97 7.11 -36.30
C ALA A 72 23.62 5.72 -36.43
N TYR A 73 23.01 4.81 -37.18
CA TYR A 73 23.53 3.45 -37.33
C TYR A 73 23.18 2.85 -38.69
N LYS A 74 24.13 2.12 -39.30
CA LYS A 74 23.97 1.37 -40.59
C LYS A 74 23.27 2.22 -41.70
N GLY A 75 23.62 3.47 -41.82
CA GLY A 75 23.09 4.38 -42.86
C GLY A 75 21.79 5.10 -42.46
N PHE A 76 21.22 4.77 -41.31
CA PHE A 76 20.06 5.48 -40.78
C PHE A 76 20.51 6.69 -39.94
N ARG A 77 19.78 7.80 -40.05
CA ARG A 77 20.06 9.02 -39.29
C ARG A 77 19.57 8.93 -37.85
N LYS A 78 20.18 9.68 -36.95
CA LYS A 78 19.69 9.96 -35.61
C LYS A 78 18.27 10.57 -35.65
N GLY A 79 17.42 10.24 -34.66
CA GLY A 79 16.07 10.78 -34.56
C GLY A 79 15.05 10.11 -35.48
N ARG A 80 15.36 8.91 -36.02
CA ARG A 80 14.45 8.13 -36.84
C ARG A 80 13.32 7.59 -35.97
N TRP A 81 12.06 7.74 -36.41
CA TRP A 81 10.93 6.97 -35.93
C TRP A 81 10.96 5.55 -36.50
N TRP A 82 10.62 4.59 -35.72
CA TRP A 82 10.48 3.20 -36.10
C TRP A 82 9.38 2.56 -35.26
N ASP A 83 8.83 1.46 -35.68
CA ASP A 83 7.71 0.79 -35.03
C ASP A 83 8.08 -0.65 -34.73
N LEU A 84 7.51 -1.19 -33.65
CA LEU A 84 7.54 -2.62 -33.38
C LEU A 84 6.58 -3.35 -34.33
N GLU A 85 6.93 -4.56 -34.68
CA GLU A 85 6.16 -5.39 -35.63
C GLU A 85 5.72 -6.71 -34.98
N ALA A 86 4.65 -7.32 -35.50
CA ALA A 86 4.17 -8.61 -35.01
C ALA A 86 5.24 -9.73 -35.06
N ILE A 87 6.16 -9.65 -36.03
CA ILE A 87 7.28 -10.60 -36.16
C ILE A 87 8.27 -10.51 -34.98
N ASP A 88 8.33 -9.36 -34.29
CA ASP A 88 9.23 -9.21 -33.13
C ASP A 88 8.77 -10.06 -31.95
N ILE A 89 7.48 -10.28 -31.81
CA ILE A 89 6.93 -11.18 -30.78
C ILE A 89 7.41 -12.60 -31.01
N GLU A 90 7.36 -13.09 -32.27
CA GLU A 90 7.84 -14.42 -32.62
C GLU A 90 9.35 -14.56 -32.44
N ARG A 91 10.11 -13.51 -32.76
CA ARG A 91 11.57 -13.45 -32.51
C ARG A 91 11.87 -13.57 -31.02
N LEU A 92 11.21 -12.77 -30.20
CA LEU A 92 11.41 -12.78 -28.75
C LEU A 92 10.97 -14.13 -28.15
N ARG A 93 9.79 -14.64 -28.54
CA ARG A 93 9.27 -15.93 -28.05
C ARG A 93 10.22 -17.10 -28.37
N SER A 94 10.89 -17.09 -29.53
CA SER A 94 11.80 -18.14 -29.92
C SER A 94 13.19 -18.06 -29.27
N GLN A 95 13.66 -16.84 -28.96
CA GLN A 95 15.04 -16.62 -28.51
C GLN A 95 15.14 -16.38 -26.99
N VAL A 96 14.12 -15.86 -26.36
CA VAL A 96 14.13 -15.53 -24.91
C VAL A 96 13.33 -16.59 -24.15
N LYS A 97 14.03 -17.57 -23.57
CA LYS A 97 13.39 -18.73 -22.91
C LYS A 97 12.76 -18.41 -21.55
N ASP A 98 13.18 -17.33 -20.92
CA ASP A 98 12.76 -16.96 -19.56
C ASP A 98 11.50 -16.08 -19.54
N VAL A 99 10.97 -15.74 -20.69
CA VAL A 99 9.65 -15.15 -20.86
C VAL A 99 8.58 -16.24 -20.75
N GLU A 100 7.54 -16.00 -19.98
CA GLU A 100 6.39 -16.89 -19.79
C GLU A 100 5.27 -16.55 -20.76
N VAL A 101 4.83 -15.29 -20.75
CA VAL A 101 3.82 -14.77 -21.67
C VAL A 101 4.39 -13.56 -22.40
N ILE A 102 4.12 -13.46 -23.69
CA ILE A 102 4.44 -12.29 -24.51
C ILE A 102 3.28 -11.99 -25.45
N THR A 103 2.80 -10.77 -25.43
CA THR A 103 1.61 -10.34 -26.16
C THR A 103 1.73 -8.88 -26.60
N PRO A 104 1.22 -8.53 -27.81
CA PRO A 104 1.18 -7.14 -28.22
C PRO A 104 0.02 -6.38 -27.57
N SER A 105 0.21 -5.09 -27.42
CA SER A 105 -0.86 -4.15 -27.12
C SER A 105 -0.79 -2.97 -28.08
N VAL A 106 -1.96 -2.52 -28.54
CA VAL A 106 -2.07 -1.31 -29.35
C VAL A 106 -3.26 -0.51 -28.85
N ALA A 107 -3.09 0.79 -28.71
CA ALA A 107 -4.15 1.68 -28.30
C ALA A 107 -4.39 2.79 -29.34
N ARG A 108 -5.65 3.11 -29.49
CA ARG A 108 -6.10 4.28 -30.26
C ARG A 108 -6.76 5.28 -29.34
N TRP A 109 -6.26 6.47 -29.34
CA TRP A 109 -6.74 7.58 -28.53
C TRP A 109 -7.77 8.44 -29.30
N GLY A 110 -8.64 9.13 -28.58
CA GLY A 110 -9.59 10.06 -29.17
C GLY A 110 -10.75 9.36 -29.92
N SER A 111 -10.98 8.09 -29.61
CA SER A 111 -12.15 7.33 -30.08
C SER A 111 -13.37 7.66 -29.25
N ASN A 112 -14.54 7.34 -29.79
CA ASN A 112 -15.79 7.53 -29.06
C ASN A 112 -16.68 6.30 -29.12
N ALA A 113 -17.33 6.00 -28.00
CA ALA A 113 -18.30 4.94 -27.86
C ALA A 113 -19.71 5.56 -27.72
N ILE A 114 -20.69 5.02 -28.45
CA ILE A 114 -22.04 5.56 -28.49
C ILE A 114 -23.03 4.41 -28.27
N TYR A 115 -24.00 4.63 -27.37
CA TYR A 115 -25.11 3.75 -27.11
C TYR A 115 -26.41 4.56 -26.98
N GLY A 116 -27.38 4.36 -27.90
CA GLY A 116 -28.54 5.23 -28.00
C GLY A 116 -28.15 6.68 -28.27
N ASP A 117 -28.56 7.58 -27.39
CA ASP A 117 -28.31 9.02 -27.49
C ASP A 117 -27.05 9.45 -26.64
N LYS A 118 -26.46 8.48 -25.93
CA LYS A 118 -25.32 8.76 -25.08
C LYS A 118 -23.99 8.52 -25.80
N LYS A 119 -23.02 9.40 -25.54
CA LYS A 119 -21.67 9.34 -26.08
C LYS A 119 -20.65 9.45 -24.96
N TYR A 120 -19.56 8.68 -25.05
CA TYR A 120 -18.41 8.77 -24.18
C TYR A 120 -17.10 8.74 -24.99
N ASP A 121 -16.18 9.66 -24.70
CA ASP A 121 -14.87 9.66 -25.32
C ASP A 121 -13.95 8.68 -24.60
N CYS A 122 -13.44 7.70 -25.31
CA CYS A 122 -12.72 6.56 -24.77
C CYS A 122 -11.42 6.28 -25.52
N SER A 123 -10.55 5.47 -24.96
CA SER A 123 -9.49 4.80 -25.70
C SER A 123 -9.99 3.44 -26.20
N VAL A 124 -9.49 3.01 -27.36
CA VAL A 124 -9.75 1.67 -27.89
C VAL A 124 -8.48 0.87 -27.83
N LYS A 125 -8.49 -0.23 -27.09
CA LYS A 125 -7.36 -1.17 -26.96
C LYS A 125 -7.60 -2.40 -27.80
N ARG A 126 -6.59 -2.91 -28.49
CA ARG A 126 -6.62 -4.25 -29.10
C ARG A 126 -5.69 -5.18 -28.34
N LEU A 127 -6.25 -6.27 -27.85
CA LEU A 127 -5.55 -7.21 -26.98
C LEU A 127 -5.81 -8.65 -27.42
N TYR A 128 -4.89 -9.53 -27.05
CA TYR A 128 -5.10 -10.98 -27.04
C TYR A 128 -5.66 -11.44 -25.69
N SER A 129 -6.17 -12.65 -25.63
CA SER A 129 -6.63 -13.31 -24.41
C SER A 129 -5.53 -13.41 -23.35
N ASP A 130 -4.28 -13.67 -23.78
CA ASP A 130 -3.10 -13.80 -22.92
C ASP A 130 -2.78 -12.53 -22.12
N TYR A 131 -3.30 -11.36 -22.52
CA TYR A 131 -3.09 -10.11 -21.80
C TYR A 131 -3.61 -10.14 -20.36
N LEU A 132 -4.60 -11.00 -20.06
CA LEU A 132 -5.09 -11.21 -18.69
C LEU A 132 -4.01 -11.74 -17.72
N HIS A 133 -2.96 -12.37 -18.22
CA HIS A 133 -1.81 -12.78 -17.40
C HIS A 133 -0.90 -11.61 -17.02
N ILE A 134 -1.02 -10.48 -17.70
CA ILE A 134 -0.26 -9.26 -17.46
C ILE A 134 -1.07 -8.28 -16.64
N GLU A 135 -2.32 -8.04 -17.04
CA GLU A 135 -3.29 -7.20 -16.35
C GLU A 135 -4.57 -8.02 -16.13
N SER A 136 -4.74 -8.53 -14.91
CA SER A 136 -5.95 -9.23 -14.50
C SER A 136 -7.10 -8.25 -14.41
N GLN A 137 -8.20 -8.55 -15.11
CA GLN A 137 -9.40 -7.70 -15.08
C GLN A 137 -10.54 -8.45 -14.42
N GLU A 138 -11.08 -7.88 -13.36
CA GLU A 138 -12.31 -8.38 -12.77
C GLU A 138 -13.51 -8.03 -13.65
N MET A 139 -14.33 -9.03 -13.94
CA MET A 139 -15.50 -8.88 -14.79
C MET A 139 -16.76 -8.77 -13.93
N ALA A 140 -17.43 -7.60 -13.95
CA ALA A 140 -18.72 -7.44 -13.27
C ALA A 140 -19.88 -8.05 -14.08
N TYR A 141 -19.77 -8.02 -15.40
CA TYR A 141 -20.72 -8.67 -16.30
C TYR A 141 -19.98 -9.43 -17.40
N GLY A 142 -20.48 -10.60 -17.76
CA GLY A 142 -20.02 -11.37 -18.90
C GLY A 142 -18.59 -11.92 -18.77
N ARG A 143 -17.82 -11.84 -19.85
CA ARG A 143 -16.48 -12.43 -19.97
C ARG A 143 -15.51 -11.53 -20.74
N PHE A 144 -14.21 -11.79 -20.56
CA PHE A 144 -13.18 -11.19 -21.40
C PHE A 144 -13.09 -11.85 -22.79
N ILE A 145 -12.33 -11.24 -23.69
CA ILE A 145 -12.00 -11.74 -25.02
C ILE A 145 -11.30 -13.09 -24.90
N ASN A 146 -11.69 -14.06 -25.73
CA ASN A 146 -11.06 -15.37 -25.78
C ASN A 146 -10.46 -15.66 -27.18
N ASP A 147 -9.77 -16.78 -27.29
CA ASP A 147 -9.08 -17.19 -28.53
C ASP A 147 -10.01 -17.42 -29.73
N VAL A 148 -11.29 -17.77 -29.47
CA VAL A 148 -12.28 -17.92 -30.54
C VAL A 148 -12.65 -16.56 -31.13
N ASP A 149 -12.83 -15.55 -30.28
CA ASP A 149 -13.12 -14.17 -30.71
C ASP A 149 -11.98 -13.60 -31.57
N ILE A 150 -10.75 -13.97 -31.21
CA ILE A 150 -9.53 -13.55 -31.94
C ILE A 150 -9.41 -14.29 -33.28
N ARG A 151 -9.55 -15.63 -33.30
CA ARG A 151 -9.43 -16.44 -34.53
C ARG A 151 -10.48 -16.10 -35.57
N GLU A 152 -11.72 -15.87 -35.12
CA GLU A 152 -12.84 -15.54 -36.00
C GLU A 152 -13.02 -14.03 -36.26
N ALA A 153 -12.12 -13.21 -35.70
CA ALA A 153 -12.18 -11.74 -35.75
C ALA A 153 -13.59 -11.21 -35.45
N ARG A 154 -14.21 -11.72 -34.38
CA ARG A 154 -15.58 -11.37 -33.99
C ARG A 154 -15.69 -9.89 -33.65
N LYS A 155 -16.74 -9.22 -34.10
CA LYS A 155 -17.05 -7.83 -33.75
C LYS A 155 -17.69 -7.76 -32.35
N VAL A 156 -16.86 -8.08 -31.34
CA VAL A 156 -17.21 -8.04 -29.92
C VAL A 156 -16.31 -7.06 -29.17
N CYS A 157 -16.79 -6.57 -28.03
CA CYS A 157 -16.00 -5.69 -27.18
C CYS A 157 -16.23 -5.95 -25.69
N VAL A 158 -15.22 -5.61 -24.90
CA VAL A 158 -15.31 -5.47 -23.45
C VAL A 158 -15.23 -3.99 -23.12
N ILE A 159 -16.11 -3.50 -22.27
CA ILE A 159 -16.17 -2.08 -21.88
C ILE A 159 -15.66 -1.90 -20.45
N GLY A 160 -14.94 -0.82 -20.21
CA GLY A 160 -14.49 -0.44 -18.87
C GLY A 160 -15.61 0.17 -18.03
N LYS A 161 -15.41 0.23 -16.70
CA LYS A 161 -16.40 0.72 -15.73
C LYS A 161 -16.92 2.12 -16.06
N ARG A 162 -16.03 3.09 -16.35
CA ARG A 162 -16.44 4.47 -16.68
C ARG A 162 -17.20 4.58 -17.99
N VAL A 163 -16.86 3.74 -18.98
CA VAL A 163 -17.61 3.65 -20.24
C VAL A 163 -19.02 3.15 -19.96
N TYR A 164 -19.13 2.10 -19.12
CA TYR A 164 -20.43 1.54 -18.71
C TYR A 164 -21.29 2.58 -17.97
N GLU A 165 -20.77 3.23 -16.95
CA GLU A 165 -21.47 4.23 -16.14
C GLU A 165 -22.00 5.41 -16.98
N SER A 166 -21.27 5.76 -18.04
CA SER A 166 -21.63 6.87 -18.93
C SER A 166 -22.70 6.46 -19.96
N LEU A 167 -22.63 5.24 -20.48
CA LEU A 167 -23.50 4.80 -21.58
C LEU A 167 -24.76 4.08 -21.12
N PHE A 168 -24.67 3.28 -20.04
CA PHE A 168 -25.77 2.44 -19.56
C PHE A 168 -26.44 3.03 -18.31
N LYS A 169 -27.52 2.44 -17.87
CA LYS A 169 -28.14 2.76 -16.58
C LYS A 169 -27.49 1.91 -15.48
N PRO A 170 -27.40 2.41 -14.24
CA PRO A 170 -26.92 1.60 -13.12
C PRO A 170 -27.70 0.28 -12.98
N GLY A 171 -26.97 -0.86 -12.91
CA GLY A 171 -27.56 -2.19 -12.80
C GLY A 171 -28.08 -2.81 -14.09
N GLU A 172 -27.99 -2.13 -15.23
CA GLU A 172 -28.40 -2.63 -16.55
C GLU A 172 -27.31 -3.57 -17.10
N ASP A 173 -27.65 -4.82 -17.43
CA ASP A 173 -26.68 -5.73 -18.06
C ASP A 173 -26.35 -5.25 -19.49
N PRO A 174 -25.06 -4.93 -19.76
CA PRO A 174 -24.61 -4.48 -21.06
C PRO A 174 -24.39 -5.63 -22.06
N CYS A 175 -24.29 -6.88 -21.58
CA CYS A 175 -23.93 -8.02 -22.42
C CYS A 175 -25.02 -8.30 -23.49
N GLY A 176 -24.56 -8.58 -24.70
CA GLY A 176 -25.43 -8.81 -25.84
C GLY A 176 -25.91 -7.54 -26.58
N LYS A 177 -25.73 -6.36 -25.98
CA LYS A 177 -26.08 -5.07 -26.61
C LYS A 177 -24.98 -4.60 -27.54
N TYR A 178 -25.34 -3.69 -28.46
CA TYR A 178 -24.39 -3.16 -29.43
C TYR A 178 -23.97 -1.72 -29.10
N VAL A 179 -22.70 -1.50 -28.97
CA VAL A 179 -22.09 -0.17 -28.82
C VAL A 179 -21.40 0.20 -30.13
N ARG A 180 -21.61 1.41 -30.59
CA ARG A 180 -20.95 1.93 -31.79
C ARG A 180 -19.65 2.64 -31.40
N VAL A 181 -18.52 2.09 -31.83
CA VAL A 181 -17.17 2.66 -31.58
C VAL A 181 -16.60 3.11 -32.92
N ASP A 182 -16.25 4.37 -33.03
CA ASP A 182 -15.73 4.98 -34.28
C ASP A 182 -16.57 4.65 -35.53
N GLY A 183 -17.89 4.59 -35.38
CA GLY A 183 -18.82 4.31 -36.48
C GLY A 183 -19.13 2.83 -36.70
N ILE A 184 -18.49 1.90 -36.03
CA ILE A 184 -18.67 0.45 -36.19
C ILE A 184 -19.37 -0.12 -34.96
N TYR A 185 -20.31 -1.04 -35.19
CA TYR A 185 -21.05 -1.69 -34.13
C TYR A 185 -20.29 -2.93 -33.63
N TYR A 186 -20.11 -2.99 -32.31
CA TYR A 186 -19.53 -4.12 -31.57
C TYR A 186 -20.50 -4.62 -30.53
N GLN A 187 -20.66 -5.93 -30.42
CA GLN A 187 -21.48 -6.53 -29.37
C GLN A 187 -20.71 -6.55 -28.07
N VAL A 188 -21.29 -6.03 -27.01
CA VAL A 188 -20.68 -6.09 -25.67
C VAL A 188 -20.77 -7.52 -25.15
N ILE A 189 -19.62 -8.11 -24.80
CA ILE A 189 -19.51 -9.47 -24.22
C ILE A 189 -19.13 -9.45 -22.76
N GLY A 190 -18.70 -8.31 -22.24
CA GLY A 190 -18.35 -8.15 -20.84
C GLY A 190 -18.10 -6.70 -20.44
N MET A 191 -18.14 -6.47 -19.13
CA MET A 191 -17.79 -5.20 -18.51
C MET A 191 -16.77 -5.44 -17.38
N SER A 192 -15.64 -4.76 -17.48
CA SER A 192 -14.58 -4.81 -16.46
C SER A 192 -14.87 -3.81 -15.35
N SER A 193 -14.79 -4.29 -14.09
CA SER A 193 -14.89 -3.46 -12.88
C SER A 193 -13.54 -2.96 -12.36
N SER A 194 -12.42 -3.33 -13.01
CA SER A 194 -11.08 -2.96 -12.59
C SER A 194 -10.90 -1.44 -12.48
N GLU A 195 -10.42 -0.97 -11.34
CA GLU A 195 -10.21 0.44 -11.01
C GLU A 195 -8.73 0.85 -10.97
N GLY A 196 -7.80 -0.06 -11.24
CA GLY A 196 -6.37 0.23 -11.24
C GLY A 196 -6.03 1.48 -12.07
N ASP A 197 -5.27 2.39 -11.48
CA ASP A 197 -4.89 3.67 -12.10
C ASP A 197 -3.61 3.57 -12.95
N MET A 198 -2.97 2.39 -12.99
CA MET A 198 -1.79 2.18 -13.83
C MET A 198 -2.16 2.35 -15.30
N ASN A 199 -1.53 3.31 -15.95
CA ASN A 199 -1.87 3.71 -17.30
C ASN A 199 -0.84 3.15 -18.29
N ILE A 200 -1.10 1.95 -18.79
CA ILE A 200 -0.38 1.42 -19.96
C ILE A 200 -1.31 1.54 -21.15
N GLN A 201 -1.05 2.52 -22.00
CA GLN A 201 -1.89 2.84 -23.18
C GLN A 201 -3.37 3.14 -22.84
N GLY A 202 -3.61 3.87 -21.75
CA GLY A 202 -4.95 4.22 -21.25
C GLY A 202 -5.40 3.34 -20.09
N ARG A 203 -6.27 3.90 -19.24
CA ARG A 203 -6.87 3.17 -18.11
C ARG A 203 -7.85 2.13 -18.62
N ALA A 204 -7.83 0.93 -18.06
CA ALA A 204 -8.80 -0.11 -18.41
C ALA A 204 -10.25 0.34 -18.17
N SER A 205 -10.49 1.11 -17.10
CA SER A 205 -11.82 1.66 -16.77
C SER A 205 -12.39 2.61 -17.83
N GLU A 206 -11.54 3.30 -18.60
CA GLU A 206 -11.93 4.27 -19.64
C GLU A 206 -11.81 3.71 -21.06
N ALA A 207 -11.46 2.44 -21.19
CA ALA A 207 -11.18 1.81 -22.48
C ALA A 207 -12.33 0.94 -22.98
N VAL A 208 -12.42 0.82 -24.31
CA VAL A 208 -13.13 -0.25 -24.99
C VAL A 208 -12.10 -1.21 -25.55
N THR A 209 -12.12 -2.46 -25.11
CA THR A 209 -11.17 -3.48 -25.53
C THR A 209 -11.77 -4.33 -26.65
N LEU A 210 -11.05 -4.47 -27.75
CA LEU A 210 -11.42 -5.25 -28.93
C LEU A 210 -10.45 -6.42 -29.12
N PRO A 211 -10.89 -7.54 -29.76
CA PRO A 211 -9.97 -8.59 -30.18
C PRO A 211 -8.91 -8.03 -31.14
N PHE A 212 -7.66 -8.44 -30.95
CA PHE A 212 -6.53 -7.91 -31.71
C PHE A 212 -6.72 -7.97 -33.22
N THR A 213 -7.17 -9.12 -33.73
CA THR A 213 -7.44 -9.36 -35.16
C THR A 213 -8.60 -8.55 -35.70
N THR A 214 -9.66 -8.35 -34.91
CA THR A 214 -10.83 -7.55 -35.30
C THR A 214 -10.44 -6.11 -35.57
N MET A 215 -9.71 -5.50 -34.66
CA MET A 215 -9.28 -4.11 -34.82
C MET A 215 -8.28 -3.97 -35.97
N GLN A 216 -7.37 -4.95 -36.13
CA GLN A 216 -6.39 -4.96 -37.23
C GLN A 216 -7.08 -4.90 -38.60
N GLN A 217 -8.11 -5.73 -38.80
CA GLN A 217 -8.88 -5.77 -40.06
C GLN A 217 -9.73 -4.51 -40.25
N THR A 218 -10.37 -4.05 -39.20
CA THR A 218 -11.36 -2.96 -39.26
C THR A 218 -10.73 -1.60 -39.47
N TYR A 219 -9.54 -1.36 -38.89
CA TYR A 219 -8.83 -0.07 -38.98
C TYR A 219 -7.65 -0.09 -39.94
N ASN A 220 -7.39 -1.21 -40.63
CA ASN A 220 -6.30 -1.40 -41.58
C ASN A 220 -4.92 -1.01 -41.02
N LEU A 221 -4.63 -1.43 -39.77
CA LEU A 221 -3.45 -1.01 -39.00
C LEU A 221 -2.18 -1.80 -39.34
N GLY A 222 -2.23 -2.73 -40.31
CA GLY A 222 -1.07 -3.54 -40.68
C GLY A 222 -0.55 -4.41 -39.50
N GLY A 223 0.75 -4.64 -39.50
CA GLY A 223 1.46 -5.43 -38.47
C GLY A 223 2.07 -4.61 -37.34
N GLN A 224 1.82 -3.31 -37.30
CA GLN A 224 2.39 -2.42 -36.29
C GLN A 224 1.86 -2.70 -34.89
N ILE A 225 2.76 -2.61 -33.90
CA ILE A 225 2.49 -2.78 -32.49
C ILE A 225 3.04 -1.55 -31.74
N ASP A 226 2.29 -1.05 -30.77
CA ASP A 226 2.75 0.08 -29.97
C ASP A 226 3.61 -0.39 -28.80
N VAL A 227 3.19 -1.45 -28.12
CA VAL A 227 3.85 -2.00 -26.93
C VAL A 227 3.88 -3.51 -26.98
N ILE A 228 5.02 -4.09 -26.67
CA ILE A 228 5.16 -5.50 -26.33
C ILE A 228 5.06 -5.64 -24.82
N CYS A 229 4.07 -6.38 -24.36
CA CYS A 229 3.82 -6.70 -22.97
C CYS A 229 4.26 -8.13 -22.70
N PHE A 230 4.95 -8.37 -21.58
CA PHE A 230 5.43 -9.72 -21.28
C PHE A 230 5.50 -9.95 -19.75
N THR A 231 5.50 -11.24 -19.37
CA THR A 231 5.82 -11.69 -18.03
C THR A 231 7.01 -12.64 -18.07
N VAL A 232 7.78 -12.66 -16.98
CA VAL A 232 8.90 -13.60 -16.84
C VAL A 232 8.53 -14.76 -15.93
N LYS A 233 9.22 -15.90 -16.09
CA LYS A 233 9.03 -17.11 -15.29
C LYS A 233 9.33 -16.84 -13.82
N ARG A 234 8.72 -17.62 -12.94
CA ARG A 234 8.95 -17.51 -11.49
C ARG A 234 10.44 -17.65 -11.14
N GLY A 235 10.95 -16.71 -10.35
CA GLY A 235 12.33 -16.68 -9.91
C GLY A 235 13.32 -15.99 -10.85
N VAL A 236 12.86 -15.55 -12.02
CA VAL A 236 13.64 -14.72 -12.96
C VAL A 236 13.23 -13.27 -12.76
N LYS A 237 14.20 -12.35 -12.77
CA LYS A 237 13.90 -10.91 -12.70
C LYS A 237 13.69 -10.35 -14.10
N VAL A 238 12.75 -9.43 -14.22
CA VAL A 238 12.49 -8.70 -15.46
C VAL A 238 13.75 -7.97 -15.95
N SER A 239 14.54 -7.44 -15.02
CA SER A 239 15.83 -6.77 -15.29
C SER A 239 16.90 -7.69 -15.93
N ASP A 240 16.83 -9.00 -15.69
CA ASP A 240 17.81 -9.96 -16.23
C ASP A 240 17.49 -10.31 -17.70
N VAL A 241 16.22 -10.26 -18.06
CA VAL A 241 15.71 -10.58 -19.41
C VAL A 241 15.78 -9.36 -20.34
N GLN A 242 15.64 -8.16 -19.80
CA GLN A 242 15.62 -6.90 -20.55
C GLN A 242 16.78 -6.75 -21.54
N PRO A 243 18.08 -6.94 -21.17
CA PRO A 243 19.19 -6.73 -22.10
C PRO A 243 19.12 -7.63 -23.32
N GLN A 244 18.72 -8.89 -23.13
CA GLN A 244 18.58 -9.86 -24.21
C GLN A 244 17.47 -9.46 -25.18
N MET A 245 16.30 -9.03 -24.64
CA MET A 245 15.20 -8.55 -25.49
C MET A 245 15.59 -7.29 -26.30
N GLU A 246 16.27 -6.34 -25.64
CA GLU A 246 16.74 -5.13 -26.30
C GLU A 246 17.73 -5.44 -27.42
N GLU A 247 18.67 -6.34 -27.21
CA GLU A 247 19.65 -6.74 -28.22
C GLU A 247 18.97 -7.32 -29.46
N ILE A 248 18.01 -8.25 -29.26
CA ILE A 248 17.25 -8.88 -30.35
C ILE A 248 16.49 -7.84 -31.17
N ILE A 249 15.77 -6.94 -30.50
CA ILE A 249 14.98 -5.90 -31.17
C ILE A 249 15.87 -4.89 -31.88
N LYS A 250 16.92 -4.39 -31.23
CA LYS A 250 17.87 -3.43 -31.82
C LYS A 250 18.55 -4.01 -33.06
N ALA A 251 18.94 -5.29 -33.01
CA ALA A 251 19.55 -5.98 -34.16
C ALA A 251 18.57 -6.09 -35.34
N ALA A 252 17.31 -6.43 -35.05
CA ALA A 252 16.27 -6.60 -36.07
C ALA A 252 15.91 -5.30 -36.80
N HIS A 253 15.91 -4.17 -36.06
CA HIS A 253 15.50 -2.86 -36.61
C HIS A 253 16.66 -1.95 -36.99
N TYR A 254 17.89 -2.47 -37.10
CA TYR A 254 19.09 -1.71 -37.44
C TYR A 254 19.29 -0.49 -36.52
N ILE A 255 19.23 -0.71 -35.22
CA ILE A 255 19.46 0.27 -34.17
C ILE A 255 20.83 0.02 -33.54
N ALA A 256 21.54 1.10 -33.18
CA ALA A 256 22.83 0.95 -32.52
C ALA A 256 22.70 0.20 -31.20
N PRO A 257 23.57 -0.80 -30.91
CA PRO A 257 23.49 -1.58 -29.68
C PRO A 257 23.52 -0.74 -28.40
N ASN A 258 24.28 0.36 -28.43
CA ASN A 258 24.44 1.27 -27.28
C ASN A 258 23.36 2.36 -27.20
N ASP A 259 22.42 2.42 -28.15
CA ASP A 259 21.36 3.40 -28.16
C ASP A 259 20.35 3.10 -27.04
N LYS A 260 20.42 3.92 -25.97
CA LYS A 260 19.52 3.80 -24.81
C LYS A 260 18.18 4.53 -25.03
N GLN A 261 18.07 5.34 -26.05
CA GLN A 261 16.89 6.16 -26.30
C GLN A 261 15.89 5.46 -27.24
N ALA A 262 16.34 4.54 -28.08
CA ALA A 262 15.51 3.92 -29.10
C ALA A 262 14.36 3.05 -28.58
N LEU A 263 14.49 2.53 -27.36
CA LEU A 263 13.50 1.71 -26.69
C LEU A 263 13.12 2.34 -25.34
N MET A 264 11.83 2.48 -25.10
CA MET A 264 11.29 2.75 -23.79
C MET A 264 10.97 1.41 -23.12
N TYR A 265 11.49 1.23 -21.93
CA TYR A 265 11.29 0.04 -21.14
C TYR A 265 10.65 0.40 -19.80
N LEU A 266 9.52 -0.23 -19.50
CA LEU A 266 8.87 -0.10 -18.20
C LEU A 266 8.92 -1.47 -17.53
N ASN A 267 9.58 -1.50 -16.39
CA ASN A 267 9.75 -2.69 -15.56
C ASN A 267 8.83 -2.57 -14.34
N ALA A 268 7.72 -3.31 -14.36
CA ALA A 268 6.78 -3.29 -13.25
C ALA A 268 7.42 -3.84 -11.97
N GLU A 269 8.25 -4.91 -12.05
CA GLU A 269 8.96 -5.46 -10.90
C GLU A 269 9.85 -4.41 -10.21
N ALA A 270 10.59 -3.62 -10.98
CA ALA A 270 11.41 -2.54 -10.44
C ALA A 270 10.57 -1.46 -9.75
N MET A 271 9.40 -1.11 -10.32
CA MET A 271 8.48 -0.16 -9.72
C MET A 271 7.90 -0.68 -8.41
N PHE A 272 7.44 -1.92 -8.37
CA PHE A 272 6.96 -2.56 -7.13
C PHE A 272 8.07 -2.62 -6.07
N SER A 273 9.26 -3.06 -6.46
CA SER A 273 10.42 -3.12 -5.55
C SER A 273 10.81 -1.74 -5.01
N MET A 274 10.70 -0.69 -5.83
CA MET A 274 10.96 0.68 -5.40
C MET A 274 9.96 1.14 -4.34
N VAL A 275 8.67 0.83 -4.54
CA VAL A 275 7.60 1.13 -3.57
C VAL A 275 7.83 0.35 -2.27
N ASP A 276 8.09 -0.95 -2.35
CA ASP A 276 8.35 -1.79 -1.17
C ASP A 276 9.58 -1.32 -0.38
N ASN A 277 10.67 -0.97 -1.06
CA ASN A 277 11.87 -0.43 -0.42
C ASN A 277 11.61 0.92 0.26
N LEU A 278 10.83 1.80 -0.39
CA LEU A 278 10.42 3.08 0.20
C LEU A 278 9.65 2.85 1.51
N PHE A 279 8.63 1.97 1.50
CA PHE A 279 7.85 1.67 2.69
C PHE A 279 8.66 0.94 3.76
N THR A 280 9.59 0.07 3.38
CA THR A 280 10.54 -0.53 4.32
C THR A 280 11.37 0.56 5.04
N GLY A 281 11.87 1.55 4.31
CA GLY A 281 12.57 2.71 4.90
C GLY A 281 11.68 3.53 5.83
N ILE A 282 10.43 3.80 5.42
CA ILE A 282 9.43 4.49 6.24
C ILE A 282 9.15 3.69 7.52
N HIS A 283 8.95 2.38 7.44
CA HIS A 283 8.72 1.53 8.61
C HIS A 283 9.88 1.56 9.59
N ILE A 284 11.13 1.51 9.12
CA ILE A 284 12.32 1.63 9.99
C ILE A 284 12.30 2.99 10.71
N LEU A 285 11.99 4.07 10.01
CA LEU A 285 11.91 5.41 10.58
C LEU A 285 10.79 5.52 11.62
N ILE A 286 9.62 4.97 11.34
CA ILE A 286 8.48 4.91 12.26
C ILE A 286 8.87 4.18 13.55
N TRP A 287 9.52 3.03 13.44
CA TRP A 287 9.97 2.29 14.61
C TRP A 287 11.04 3.05 15.40
N MET A 288 11.98 3.71 14.74
CA MET A 288 13.01 4.50 15.39
C MET A 288 12.40 5.67 16.18
N VAL A 289 11.53 6.45 15.56
CA VAL A 289 10.84 7.58 16.20
C VAL A 289 9.88 7.10 17.28
N GLY A 290 9.08 6.07 16.99
CA GLY A 290 8.10 5.51 17.92
C GLY A 290 8.75 4.95 19.20
N LEU A 291 9.78 4.13 19.05
CA LEU A 291 10.52 3.62 20.22
C LEU A 291 11.23 4.73 21.00
N GLY A 292 11.81 5.72 20.30
CA GLY A 292 12.43 6.87 20.93
C GLY A 292 11.45 7.69 21.79
N THR A 293 10.27 7.98 21.25
CA THR A 293 9.22 8.74 21.98
C THR A 293 8.65 7.93 23.15
N LEU A 294 8.48 6.62 22.97
CA LEU A 294 8.03 5.72 24.06
C LEU A 294 9.05 5.63 25.19
N LEU A 295 10.34 5.50 24.87
CA LEU A 295 11.42 5.50 25.88
C LEU A 295 11.46 6.83 26.63
N ALA A 296 11.33 7.96 25.94
CA ALA A 296 11.25 9.26 26.58
C ALA A 296 10.04 9.36 27.54
N GLY A 297 8.87 8.85 27.13
CA GLY A 297 7.67 8.73 27.96
C GLY A 297 7.91 7.85 29.20
N ALA A 298 8.54 6.66 29.04
CA ALA A 298 8.85 5.76 30.14
C ALA A 298 9.83 6.37 31.15
N ILE A 299 10.87 7.08 30.68
CA ILE A 299 11.80 7.81 31.54
C ILE A 299 11.05 8.91 32.30
N GLY A 300 10.15 9.64 31.65
CA GLY A 300 9.29 10.62 32.28
C GLY A 300 8.46 10.03 33.42
N VAL A 301 7.81 8.89 33.18
CA VAL A 301 7.05 8.14 34.21
C VAL A 301 7.98 7.74 35.36
N SER A 302 9.12 7.13 35.06
CA SER A 302 10.08 6.67 36.07
C SER A 302 10.59 7.82 36.95
N ASN A 303 10.95 8.96 36.34
CA ASN A 303 11.41 10.12 37.10
C ASN A 303 10.34 10.68 38.06
N ILE A 304 9.11 10.73 37.62
CA ILE A 304 8.01 11.25 38.45
C ILE A 304 7.66 10.25 39.57
N MET A 305 7.63 8.96 39.26
CA MET A 305 7.43 7.92 40.28
C MET A 305 8.56 7.92 41.33
N MET A 306 9.80 8.21 40.93
CA MET A 306 10.93 8.37 41.86
C MET A 306 10.72 9.51 42.87
N VAL A 307 10.17 10.64 42.41
CA VAL A 307 9.82 11.78 43.28
C VAL A 307 8.66 11.39 44.20
N THR A 308 7.64 10.72 43.66
CA THR A 308 6.48 10.26 44.45
C THR A 308 6.90 9.28 45.56
N VAL A 309 7.80 8.33 45.26
CA VAL A 309 8.37 7.44 46.28
C VAL A 309 9.12 8.20 47.36
N LYS A 310 9.87 9.26 46.99
CA LYS A 310 10.59 10.11 47.95
C LYS A 310 9.62 10.87 48.86
N GLU A 311 8.52 11.42 48.29
CA GLU A 311 7.49 12.13 49.07
C GLU A 311 6.71 11.21 50.02
N ARG A 312 6.62 9.91 49.68
CA ARG A 312 5.94 8.87 50.50
C ARG A 312 6.89 8.03 51.35
N THR A 313 8.15 8.48 51.57
CA THR A 313 9.14 7.70 52.29
C THR A 313 8.66 7.33 53.68
N THR A 314 8.05 8.26 54.42
CA THR A 314 7.51 8.05 55.78
C THR A 314 6.36 7.04 55.78
N GLU A 315 5.40 7.15 54.85
CA GLU A 315 4.30 6.21 54.69
C GLU A 315 4.79 4.77 54.41
N ILE A 316 5.73 4.63 53.44
CA ILE A 316 6.37 3.33 53.12
C ILE A 316 7.12 2.78 54.31
N GLY A 317 7.84 3.66 55.07
CA GLY A 317 8.56 3.28 56.27
C GLY A 317 7.64 2.72 57.37
N ILE A 318 6.48 3.37 57.59
CA ILE A 318 5.48 2.93 58.55
C ILE A 318 4.89 1.57 58.13
N ARG A 319 4.50 1.42 56.85
CA ARG A 319 3.98 0.13 56.35
C ARG A 319 5.00 -1.01 56.54
N ARG A 320 6.28 -0.75 56.31
CA ARG A 320 7.34 -1.72 56.54
C ARG A 320 7.57 -2.03 58.03
N ALA A 321 7.45 -0.99 58.89
CA ALA A 321 7.55 -1.19 60.36
C ALA A 321 6.42 -2.08 60.92
N ILE A 322 5.21 -1.98 60.35
CA ILE A 322 4.04 -2.80 60.74
C ILE A 322 4.13 -4.22 60.13
N GLY A 323 5.14 -4.53 59.27
CA GLY A 323 5.40 -5.88 58.79
C GLY A 323 5.15 -6.12 57.28
N ALA A 324 4.90 -5.08 56.46
CA ALA A 324 4.78 -5.22 55.02
C ALA A 324 6.11 -5.77 54.40
N ARG A 325 5.99 -6.76 53.55
CA ARG A 325 7.15 -7.36 52.84
C ARG A 325 7.65 -6.40 51.74
N PRO A 326 8.96 -6.37 51.47
CA PRO A 326 9.50 -5.56 50.37
C PRO A 326 8.84 -5.81 49.03
N LYS A 327 8.42 -7.07 48.76
CA LYS A 327 7.69 -7.49 47.57
C LYS A 327 6.31 -6.85 47.43
N ASP A 328 5.65 -6.58 48.54
CA ASP A 328 4.30 -5.96 48.53
C ASP A 328 4.41 -4.48 48.10
N ILE A 329 5.43 -3.79 48.59
CA ILE A 329 5.74 -2.41 48.16
C ILE A 329 6.14 -2.35 46.68
N LEU A 330 6.97 -3.32 46.23
CA LEU A 330 7.33 -3.41 44.81
C LEU A 330 6.09 -3.62 43.94
N GLN A 331 5.22 -4.56 44.29
CA GLN A 331 4.01 -4.84 43.53
C GLN A 331 3.07 -3.63 43.48
N GLN A 332 2.93 -2.87 44.56
CA GLN A 332 2.12 -1.70 44.62
C GLN A 332 2.63 -0.62 43.64
N ILE A 333 3.91 -0.29 43.67
CA ILE A 333 4.49 0.74 42.81
C ILE A 333 4.45 0.33 41.34
N LEU A 334 4.71 -0.95 41.04
CA LEU A 334 4.56 -1.48 39.68
C LEU A 334 3.11 -1.40 39.19
N SER A 335 2.14 -1.73 40.04
CA SER A 335 0.72 -1.63 39.68
C SER A 335 0.27 -0.18 39.44
N GLU A 336 0.72 0.77 40.26
CA GLU A 336 0.48 2.21 40.05
C GLU A 336 1.03 2.68 38.69
N SER A 337 2.26 2.31 38.37
CA SER A 337 2.89 2.64 37.08
C SER A 337 2.16 2.00 35.89
N MET A 338 1.76 0.71 36.01
CA MET A 338 1.01 0.01 34.95
C MET A 338 -0.36 0.62 34.70
N VAL A 339 -1.12 0.94 35.75
CA VAL A 339 -2.45 1.57 35.61
C VAL A 339 -2.32 2.92 34.92
N LEU A 340 -1.38 3.77 35.36
CA LEU A 340 -1.19 5.08 34.78
C LEU A 340 -0.81 4.99 33.28
N THR A 341 0.14 4.12 32.96
CA THR A 341 0.59 3.94 31.56
C THR A 341 -0.50 3.32 30.70
N THR A 342 -1.29 2.39 31.22
CA THR A 342 -2.40 1.76 30.49
C THR A 342 -3.50 2.76 30.18
N ILE A 343 -3.93 3.57 31.16
CA ILE A 343 -4.94 4.61 30.95
C ILE A 343 -4.45 5.63 29.90
N ALA A 344 -3.24 6.17 30.09
CA ALA A 344 -2.66 7.13 29.14
C ALA A 344 -2.53 6.56 27.73
N GLY A 345 -2.11 5.31 27.62
CA GLY A 345 -1.95 4.63 26.35
C GLY A 345 -3.27 4.31 25.65
N MET A 346 -4.31 3.91 26.38
CA MET A 346 -5.66 3.73 25.80
C MET A 346 -6.21 5.04 25.22
N PHE A 347 -6.02 6.16 25.91
CA PHE A 347 -6.36 7.47 25.36
C PHE A 347 -5.53 7.79 24.12
N GLY A 348 -4.24 7.45 24.10
CA GLY A 348 -3.35 7.62 22.95
C GLY A 348 -3.82 6.81 21.72
N ILE A 349 -4.18 5.55 21.91
CA ILE A 349 -4.73 4.69 20.85
C ILE A 349 -6.04 5.24 20.33
N SER A 350 -6.99 5.58 21.24
CA SER A 350 -8.31 6.10 20.86
C SER A 350 -8.19 7.40 20.06
N PHE A 351 -7.29 8.29 20.49
CA PHE A 351 -7.05 9.55 19.80
C PHE A 351 -6.39 9.33 18.42
N ALA A 352 -5.45 8.37 18.31
CA ALA A 352 -4.85 8.00 17.03
C ALA A 352 -5.88 7.46 16.03
N VAL A 353 -6.76 6.56 16.48
CA VAL A 353 -7.84 6.01 15.65
C VAL A 353 -8.79 7.13 15.20
N MET A 354 -9.15 8.04 16.08
CA MET A 354 -10.01 9.18 15.73
C MET A 354 -9.35 10.08 14.67
N VAL A 355 -8.07 10.40 14.82
CA VAL A 355 -7.33 11.21 13.83
C VAL A 355 -7.22 10.49 12.49
N LEU A 356 -6.88 9.20 12.48
CA LEU A 356 -6.81 8.40 11.26
C LEU A 356 -8.17 8.34 10.55
N GLN A 357 -9.26 8.18 11.29
CA GLN A 357 -10.60 8.19 10.72
C GLN A 357 -10.97 9.56 10.10
N LEU A 358 -10.57 10.67 10.72
CA LEU A 358 -10.75 11.99 10.14
C LEU A 358 -9.95 12.17 8.84
N VAL A 359 -8.73 11.65 8.79
CA VAL A 359 -7.89 11.65 7.57
C VAL A 359 -8.54 10.82 6.47
N GLU A 360 -9.07 9.62 6.81
CA GLU A 360 -9.80 8.75 5.88
C GLU A 360 -11.04 9.44 5.31
N MET A 361 -11.85 10.07 6.16
CA MET A 361 -13.02 10.83 5.70
C MET A 361 -12.63 11.98 4.77
N GLY A 362 -11.53 12.70 5.07
CA GLY A 362 -11.01 13.76 4.22
C GLY A 362 -10.49 13.25 2.86
N ALA A 363 -9.76 12.15 2.85
CA ALA A 363 -9.25 11.53 1.64
C ALA A 363 -10.38 11.01 0.73
N ASN A 364 -11.40 10.40 1.32
CA ASN A 364 -12.52 9.81 0.59
C ASN A 364 -13.57 10.85 0.12
N SER A 365 -13.57 12.06 0.68
CA SER A 365 -14.49 13.15 0.27
C SER A 365 -14.28 13.58 -1.20
N ASN A 366 -13.09 13.35 -1.75
CA ASN A 366 -12.72 13.66 -3.15
C ASN A 366 -12.79 12.45 -4.09
N GLY A 367 -13.49 11.37 -3.70
CA GLY A 367 -13.63 10.16 -4.52
C GLY A 367 -12.45 9.20 -4.39
N GLY A 368 -11.61 9.36 -3.38
CA GLY A 368 -10.59 8.38 -3.01
C GLY A 368 -11.21 7.17 -2.28
N ASP A 369 -10.54 6.04 -2.34
CA ASP A 369 -10.89 4.82 -1.58
C ASP A 369 -9.70 4.45 -0.68
N ALA A 370 -9.41 5.36 0.26
CA ALA A 370 -8.33 5.22 1.23
C ALA A 370 -8.85 4.57 2.51
N HIS A 371 -8.14 3.57 3.02
CA HIS A 371 -8.44 2.90 4.28
C HIS A 371 -7.27 3.05 5.26
N PHE A 372 -7.46 3.92 6.27
CA PHE A 372 -6.48 4.14 7.34
C PHE A 372 -6.89 3.40 8.61
N GLN A 373 -7.02 2.08 8.52
CA GLN A 373 -7.49 1.26 9.62
C GLN A 373 -6.32 0.72 10.45
N VAL A 374 -6.49 0.77 11.77
CA VAL A 374 -5.56 0.12 12.71
C VAL A 374 -5.88 -1.37 12.75
N SER A 375 -4.95 -2.21 12.30
CA SER A 375 -5.15 -3.66 12.34
C SER A 375 -5.29 -4.15 13.79
N PHE A 376 -6.10 -5.20 13.99
CA PHE A 376 -6.27 -5.82 15.32
C PHE A 376 -4.93 -6.27 15.92
N GLY A 377 -4.03 -6.81 15.09
CA GLY A 377 -2.69 -7.19 15.51
C GLY A 377 -1.86 -6.02 16.04
N LEU A 378 -1.96 -4.84 15.41
CA LEU A 378 -1.31 -3.62 15.87
C LEU A 378 -1.87 -3.17 17.22
N ALA A 379 -3.20 -3.19 17.39
CA ALA A 379 -3.84 -2.81 18.65
C ALA A 379 -3.39 -3.72 19.82
N VAL A 380 -3.40 -5.05 19.61
CA VAL A 380 -2.93 -6.02 20.61
C VAL A 380 -1.43 -5.86 20.89
N GLY A 381 -0.61 -5.70 19.86
CA GLY A 381 0.83 -5.46 20.01
C GLY A 381 1.13 -4.18 20.78
N THR A 382 0.38 -3.12 20.54
CA THR A 382 0.52 -1.85 21.26
C THR A 382 0.10 -1.99 22.73
N CYS A 383 -0.97 -2.74 23.03
CA CYS A 383 -1.36 -3.05 24.41
C CYS A 383 -0.27 -3.85 25.15
N ALA A 384 0.31 -4.86 24.51
CA ALA A 384 1.42 -5.63 25.08
C ALA A 384 2.65 -4.75 25.36
N LEU A 385 2.97 -3.87 24.43
CA LEU A 385 4.06 -2.89 24.56
C LEU A 385 3.81 -1.92 25.71
N LEU A 386 2.56 -1.44 25.90
CA LEU A 386 2.17 -0.59 27.03
C LEU A 386 2.40 -1.27 28.38
N ILE A 387 2.02 -2.53 28.50
CA ILE A 387 2.22 -3.32 29.74
C ILE A 387 3.72 -3.45 30.01
N ALA A 388 4.51 -3.78 28.99
CA ALA A 388 5.97 -3.90 29.13
C ALA A 388 6.63 -2.57 29.55
N LEU A 389 6.23 -1.45 28.93
CA LEU A 389 6.72 -0.11 29.27
C LEU A 389 6.31 0.31 30.67
N GLY A 390 5.07 0.05 31.09
CA GLY A 390 4.60 0.35 32.44
C GLY A 390 5.42 -0.40 33.51
N MET A 391 5.73 -1.68 33.25
CA MET A 391 6.61 -2.45 34.14
C MET A 391 8.03 -1.88 34.17
N LEU A 392 8.65 -1.61 33.01
CA LEU A 392 10.00 -1.07 32.92
C LEU A 392 10.14 0.30 33.59
N ALA A 393 9.18 1.20 33.36
CA ALA A 393 9.16 2.54 33.96
C ALA A 393 9.02 2.47 35.50
N GLY A 394 8.27 1.50 36.02
CA GLY A 394 8.07 1.30 37.43
C GLY A 394 9.22 0.59 38.17
N LEU A 395 10.13 -0.11 37.47
CA LEU A 395 11.17 -0.91 38.11
C LEU A 395 12.14 -0.07 38.95
N ALA A 396 12.70 1.01 38.42
CA ALA A 396 13.67 1.82 39.15
C ALA A 396 13.08 2.46 40.44
N PRO A 397 11.89 3.12 40.40
CA PRO A 397 11.27 3.64 41.61
C PRO A 397 10.86 2.53 42.59
N ALA A 398 10.41 1.38 42.11
CA ALA A 398 10.04 0.25 42.97
C ALA A 398 11.25 -0.34 43.73
N TYR A 399 12.39 -0.50 43.06
CA TYR A 399 13.62 -0.91 43.72
C TYR A 399 14.08 0.09 44.78
N ARG A 400 13.96 1.37 44.51
CA ARG A 400 14.31 2.41 45.46
C ARG A 400 13.40 2.40 46.67
N ALA A 401 12.11 2.20 46.50
CA ALA A 401 11.12 2.08 47.58
C ALA A 401 11.42 0.85 48.49
N MET A 402 11.80 -0.28 47.91
CA MET A 402 12.21 -1.46 48.68
C MET A 402 13.45 -1.25 49.56
N ALA A 403 14.34 -0.35 49.17
CA ALA A 403 15.58 -0.07 49.90
C ALA A 403 15.36 0.86 51.10
N ILE A 404 14.16 1.45 51.29
CA ILE A 404 13.85 2.36 52.42
C ILE A 404 13.89 1.58 53.72
N LYS A 405 14.72 1.99 54.68
CA LYS A 405 14.79 1.40 56.01
C LYS A 405 13.77 2.04 56.96
N PRO A 406 12.96 1.26 57.68
CA PRO A 406 11.90 1.79 58.56
C PRO A 406 12.41 2.79 59.60
N ILE A 407 13.59 2.53 60.16
CA ILE A 407 14.19 3.37 61.20
C ILE A 407 14.62 4.74 60.63
N GLU A 408 15.19 4.80 59.41
CA GLU A 408 15.63 6.04 58.76
C GLU A 408 14.43 6.87 58.33
N ALA A 409 13.35 6.22 57.79
CA ALA A 409 12.16 6.87 57.28
C ALA A 409 11.29 7.58 58.38
N ILE A 410 11.39 7.15 59.61
CA ILE A 410 10.64 7.71 60.76
C ILE A 410 11.47 8.80 61.48
N ARG A 411 12.81 8.80 61.32
CA ARG A 411 13.73 9.72 62.01
C ARG A 411 14.00 11.02 61.26
N ASP A 412 13.69 11.06 59.96
CA ASP A 412 13.90 12.24 59.09
C ASP A 412 12.70 13.25 59.16
N GLU A 413 12.19 13.53 60.39
CA GLU A 413 11.37 14.70 60.69
C GLU A 413 12.22 15.85 61.30
#